data_d1dcf903cf1491139a53b852d01a4e9d
#
_entry.id   d1dcf903cf1491139a53b852d01a4e9d
#
_cell.length_a   1.000
_cell.length_b   1.000
_cell.length_c   1.000
_cell.angle_alpha   90.00
_cell.angle_beta   90.00
_cell.angle_gamma   90.00
#
_symmetry.space_group_name_H-M   'P 1'
#
loop_
_entity.id
_entity.type
_entity.pdbx_description
1 polymer ?
#
loop_
_entity_poly.entity_id
_entity_poly.type
_entity_poly.pdbx_seq_one_letter_code
_entity_poly.pdbx_strand_id
1 'polypeptide(L)'
;IPTPILVDDTSVSEMNRLSHRIIDLRGQKMRNNLMVRSKLSREIRRFLDDEGFMDIETPFLTRSTPEGARDFLVPSRVHKGQFYALPQSPQLFKQLLMVAGFDKYYQIVRCFRDEDLRADRQPEFTQVDIETSFLTEAEIRAMAERLIRQAFKNVLNVDLPEFPVMTYADAMYYYGSDKPDLRLENLKFVDLTEELKGSGFKVFSEASKLNDGRIIALKLPNSVTISRKELDELTKFVGIYGAKGLPYIKVNDASQPNEEGL
;
A
#
# COMPACT_ATOMS: atom_id res chain seq x y z
N ILE A 1 11.48 22.27 38.55
CA ILE A 1 11.01 22.73 37.22
C ILE A 1 10.04 21.67 36.72
N PRO A 2 8.78 22.01 36.35
CA PRO A 2 7.85 21.04 35.83
C PRO A 2 8.36 20.46 34.50
N THR A 3 7.92 19.23 34.17
CA THR A 3 8.22 18.62 32.87
C THR A 3 7.53 19.41 31.75
N PRO A 4 8.17 19.61 30.60
CA PRO A 4 7.59 20.40 29.51
C PRO A 4 6.34 19.76 28.88
N ILE A 5 6.20 18.43 28.99
CA ILE A 5 4.98 17.67 28.66
C ILE A 5 4.74 16.61 29.72
N LEU A 6 3.50 16.17 29.87
CA LEU A 6 3.18 15.04 30.74
C LEU A 6 3.23 13.73 29.94
N VAL A 7 3.54 12.64 30.64
CA VAL A 7 3.50 11.29 30.06
C VAL A 7 2.04 10.92 29.77
N ASP A 8 1.79 10.36 28.59
CA ASP A 8 0.46 9.94 28.11
C ASP A 8 -0.58 11.07 27.94
N ASP A 9 -0.16 12.34 27.92
CA ASP A 9 -1.05 13.45 27.60
C ASP A 9 -1.40 13.46 26.10
N THR A 10 -2.63 13.08 25.79
CA THR A 10 -3.15 13.02 24.42
C THR A 10 -3.46 14.39 23.80
N SER A 11 -3.49 15.46 24.60
CA SER A 11 -3.75 16.83 24.14
C SER A 11 -2.51 17.49 23.53
N VAL A 12 -1.33 16.95 23.78
CA VAL A 12 -0.06 17.50 23.30
C VAL A 12 0.11 17.23 21.80
N SER A 13 0.38 18.28 21.03
CA SER A 13 0.62 18.17 19.58
C SER A 13 1.82 17.27 19.27
N GLU A 14 1.81 16.66 18.08
CA GLU A 14 2.89 15.79 17.64
C GLU A 14 4.25 16.52 17.64
N MET A 15 4.31 17.77 17.19
CA MET A 15 5.53 18.58 17.20
C MET A 15 6.11 18.74 18.60
N ASN A 16 5.26 19.01 19.60
CA ASN A 16 5.74 19.11 20.98
C ASN A 16 6.20 17.77 21.54
N ARG A 17 5.53 16.68 21.22
CA ARG A 17 5.97 15.33 21.58
C ARG A 17 7.32 14.98 20.96
N LEU A 18 7.53 15.31 19.68
CA LEU A 18 8.80 15.10 18.99
C LEU A 18 9.93 15.95 19.59
N SER A 19 9.67 17.22 19.99
CA SER A 19 10.64 18.09 20.65
C SER A 19 11.04 17.57 22.04
N HIS A 20 10.16 16.80 22.68
CA HIS A 20 10.40 16.20 24.01
C HIS A 20 10.37 14.68 23.96
N ARG A 21 11.01 14.11 22.96
CA ARG A 21 10.93 12.69 22.57
C ARG A 21 11.24 11.70 23.70
N ILE A 22 12.15 12.04 24.60
CA ILE A 22 12.51 11.18 25.76
C ILE A 22 11.30 10.99 26.68
N ILE A 23 10.50 12.05 26.89
CA ILE A 23 9.30 11.97 27.74
C ILE A 23 8.18 11.22 27.01
N ASP A 24 7.96 11.53 25.73
CA ASP A 24 6.98 10.85 24.86
C ASP A 24 7.21 9.34 24.80
N LEU A 25 8.48 8.89 24.72
CA LEU A 25 8.84 7.48 24.73
C LEU A 25 8.54 6.74 26.04
N ARG A 26 8.30 7.45 27.14
CA ARG A 26 7.83 6.85 28.40
C ARG A 26 6.33 6.54 28.35
N GLY A 27 5.61 7.16 27.44
CA GLY A 27 4.18 6.94 27.24
C GLY A 27 3.86 5.53 26.76
N GLN A 28 2.71 5.01 27.20
CA GLN A 28 2.29 3.63 26.93
C GLN A 28 2.13 3.35 25.44
N LYS A 29 1.56 4.31 24.69
CA LYS A 29 1.36 4.19 23.23
C LYS A 29 2.67 3.98 22.50
N MET A 30 3.69 4.82 22.78
CA MET A 30 4.99 4.73 22.11
C MET A 30 5.77 3.48 22.50
N ARG A 31 5.71 3.11 23.79
CA ARG A 31 6.30 1.85 24.27
C ARG A 31 5.68 0.64 23.58
N ASN A 32 4.35 0.60 23.47
CA ASN A 32 3.65 -0.48 22.77
C ASN A 32 4.05 -0.56 21.30
N ASN A 33 4.14 0.57 20.59
CA ASN A 33 4.57 0.61 19.19
C ASN A 33 6.00 0.02 19.02
N LEU A 34 6.93 0.42 19.88
CA LEU A 34 8.30 -0.11 19.85
C LEU A 34 8.36 -1.60 20.22
N MET A 35 7.55 -2.04 21.19
CA MET A 35 7.46 -3.45 21.56
C MET A 35 6.88 -4.30 20.42
N VAL A 36 5.81 -3.83 19.76
CA VAL A 36 5.22 -4.50 18.59
C VAL A 36 6.26 -4.60 17.47
N ARG A 37 6.94 -3.49 17.14
CA ARG A 37 8.01 -3.49 16.13
C ARG A 37 9.12 -4.49 16.44
N SER A 38 9.58 -4.53 17.70
CA SER A 38 10.62 -5.46 18.15
C SER A 38 10.16 -6.92 18.02
N LYS A 39 8.94 -7.21 18.47
CA LYS A 39 8.34 -8.55 18.34
C LYS A 39 8.20 -8.95 16.87
N LEU A 40 7.69 -8.07 16.03
CA LEU A 40 7.50 -8.31 14.61
C LEU A 40 8.82 -8.67 13.92
N SER A 41 9.86 -7.87 14.11
CA SER A 41 11.18 -8.14 13.52
C SER A 41 11.74 -9.50 13.95
N ARG A 42 11.54 -9.88 15.20
CA ARG A 42 11.98 -11.19 15.71
C ARG A 42 11.17 -12.35 15.12
N GLU A 43 9.85 -12.20 15.00
CA GLU A 43 9.00 -13.25 14.41
C GLU A 43 9.29 -13.44 12.92
N ILE A 44 9.56 -12.36 12.18
CA ILE A 44 9.97 -12.43 10.78
C ILE A 44 11.29 -13.19 10.64
N ARG A 45 12.31 -12.85 11.45
CA ARG A 45 13.59 -13.58 11.44
C ARG A 45 13.38 -15.08 11.71
N ARG A 46 12.66 -15.39 12.78
CA ARG A 46 12.40 -16.78 13.17
C ARG A 46 11.70 -17.55 12.05
N PHE A 47 10.67 -16.96 11.44
CA PHE A 47 9.96 -17.60 10.33
C PHE A 47 10.90 -17.86 9.14
N LEU A 48 11.69 -16.88 8.75
CA LEU A 48 12.59 -17.01 7.60
C LEU A 48 13.74 -17.98 7.88
N ASP A 49 14.28 -17.99 9.10
CA ASP A 49 15.29 -18.97 9.54
C ASP A 49 14.69 -20.40 9.48
N ASP A 50 13.47 -20.60 9.97
CA ASP A 50 12.77 -21.90 9.95
C ASP A 50 12.46 -22.37 8.51
N GLU A 51 12.25 -21.44 7.56
CA GLU A 51 12.08 -21.72 6.11
C GLU A 51 13.43 -21.91 5.38
N GLY A 52 14.56 -21.83 6.09
CA GLY A 52 15.90 -22.06 5.58
C GLY A 52 16.51 -20.88 4.81
N PHE A 53 16.04 -19.66 5.07
CA PHE A 53 16.67 -18.44 4.57
C PHE A 53 17.89 -18.07 5.42
N MET A 54 18.87 -17.42 4.78
CA MET A 54 20.06 -16.89 5.44
C MET A 54 19.95 -15.38 5.60
N ASP A 55 20.12 -14.89 6.85
CA ASP A 55 20.24 -13.45 7.14
C ASP A 55 21.67 -13.00 6.80
N ILE A 56 21.83 -12.25 5.71
CA ILE A 56 23.14 -11.80 5.23
C ILE A 56 23.17 -10.29 5.17
N GLU A 57 24.06 -9.67 5.98
CA GLU A 57 24.30 -8.25 5.96
C GLU A 57 25.04 -7.80 4.71
N THR A 58 24.57 -6.69 4.13
CA THR A 58 25.15 -6.06 2.95
C THR A 58 25.71 -4.66 3.28
N PRO A 59 26.72 -4.16 2.56
CA PRO A 59 27.30 -2.85 2.82
C PRO A 59 26.34 -1.68 2.63
N PHE A 60 26.46 -0.64 3.47
CA PHE A 60 25.76 0.62 3.30
C PHE A 60 26.58 1.67 2.53
N LEU A 61 27.89 1.64 2.65
CA LEU A 61 28.77 2.54 1.88
C LEU A 61 29.09 1.88 0.54
N THR A 62 28.27 2.15 -0.47
CA THR A 62 28.36 1.53 -1.79
C THR A 62 28.60 2.55 -2.89
N ARG A 63 28.67 2.09 -4.13
CA ARG A 63 28.60 2.94 -5.30
C ARG A 63 27.14 3.31 -5.58
N SER A 64 26.93 4.50 -6.16
CA SER A 64 25.61 4.88 -6.69
C SER A 64 25.11 3.87 -7.73
N THR A 65 23.85 3.48 -7.59
CA THR A 65 23.16 2.58 -8.53
C THR A 65 21.84 3.21 -8.97
N PRO A 66 21.48 3.13 -10.25
CA PRO A 66 20.24 3.72 -10.75
C PRO A 66 19.03 2.83 -10.38
N GLU A 67 18.41 3.10 -9.22
CA GLU A 67 17.26 2.32 -8.71
C GLU A 67 15.92 3.10 -8.66
N GLY A 68 15.83 4.24 -9.33
CA GLY A 68 14.57 4.97 -9.46
C GLY A 68 14.44 6.22 -8.57
N ALA A 69 14.96 6.22 -7.34
CA ALA A 69 15.07 7.42 -6.51
C ALA A 69 16.48 8.07 -6.66
N ARG A 70 16.67 9.23 -6.06
CA ARG A 70 18.02 9.78 -5.91
C ARG A 70 18.71 9.18 -4.70
N ASP A 71 20.03 9.04 -4.79
CA ASP A 71 20.86 8.52 -3.71
C ASP A 71 21.26 9.63 -2.74
N PHE A 72 21.28 9.31 -1.44
CA PHE A 72 22.03 10.12 -0.47
C PHE A 72 23.52 9.86 -0.63
N LEU A 73 24.31 10.91 -0.82
CA LEU A 73 25.74 10.82 -1.03
C LEU A 73 26.50 11.10 0.27
N VAL A 74 27.52 10.29 0.53
CA VAL A 74 28.44 10.46 1.66
C VAL A 74 29.85 10.77 1.11
N PRO A 75 30.39 11.96 1.35
CA PRO A 75 31.71 12.34 0.82
C PRO A 75 32.81 11.48 1.45
N SER A 76 33.72 11.00 0.61
CA SER A 76 34.89 10.25 1.09
C SER A 76 35.97 11.20 1.62
N ARG A 77 36.36 11.02 2.87
CA ARG A 77 37.48 11.75 3.45
C ARG A 77 38.82 11.31 2.87
N VAL A 78 38.97 10.03 2.52
CA VAL A 78 40.20 9.43 2.03
C VAL A 78 40.43 9.74 0.55
N HIS A 79 39.34 9.69 -0.24
CA HIS A 79 39.40 9.89 -1.69
C HIS A 79 38.73 11.25 -2.04
N LYS A 80 39.53 12.29 -2.15
CA LYS A 80 39.04 13.66 -2.45
C LYS A 80 38.24 13.68 -3.75
N GLY A 81 37.04 14.27 -3.71
CA GLY A 81 36.15 14.40 -4.86
C GLY A 81 35.33 13.11 -5.18
N GLN A 82 35.47 12.08 -4.36
CA GLN A 82 34.67 10.86 -4.48
C GLN A 82 33.62 10.75 -3.37
N PHE A 83 32.54 10.01 -3.65
CA PHE A 83 31.40 9.82 -2.75
C PHE A 83 31.03 8.36 -2.69
N TYR A 84 30.57 7.94 -1.53
CA TYR A 84 29.75 6.74 -1.37
C TYR A 84 28.27 7.14 -1.55
N ALA A 85 27.45 6.19 -1.94
CA ALA A 85 25.99 6.31 -1.92
C ALA A 85 25.40 5.39 -0.84
N LEU A 86 24.37 5.86 -0.15
CA LEU A 86 23.58 5.02 0.75
C LEU A 86 22.58 4.20 -0.08
N PRO A 87 22.39 2.89 0.18
CA PRO A 87 21.62 2.02 -0.68
C PRO A 87 20.12 2.32 -0.58
N GLN A 88 19.46 2.37 -1.74
CA GLN A 88 18.00 2.45 -1.85
C GLN A 88 17.34 1.11 -1.51
N SER A 89 18.04 0.02 -1.77
CA SER A 89 17.79 -1.36 -1.37
C SER A 89 19.08 -2.16 -1.53
N PRO A 90 19.21 -3.39 -0.99
CA PRO A 90 20.36 -4.25 -1.22
C PRO A 90 20.30 -4.99 -2.58
N GLN A 91 19.62 -4.44 -3.59
CA GLN A 91 19.28 -5.13 -4.85
C GLN A 91 20.47 -5.77 -5.56
N LEU A 92 21.57 -5.04 -5.74
CA LEU A 92 22.75 -5.55 -6.41
C LEU A 92 23.36 -6.72 -5.62
N PHE A 93 23.47 -6.59 -4.31
CA PHE A 93 24.10 -7.60 -3.46
C PHE A 93 23.28 -8.88 -3.38
N LYS A 94 21.96 -8.79 -3.22
CA LYS A 94 21.12 -9.98 -3.18
C LYS A 94 21.14 -10.76 -4.50
N GLN A 95 21.18 -10.07 -5.64
CA GLN A 95 21.37 -10.72 -6.94
C GLN A 95 22.72 -11.42 -7.05
N LEU A 96 23.80 -10.80 -6.59
CA LEU A 96 25.12 -11.43 -6.54
C LEU A 96 25.13 -12.64 -5.61
N LEU A 97 24.41 -12.62 -4.51
CA LEU A 97 24.26 -13.77 -3.62
C LEU A 97 23.54 -14.93 -4.30
N MET A 98 22.49 -14.66 -5.10
CA MET A 98 21.83 -15.71 -5.90
C MET A 98 22.82 -16.34 -6.90
N VAL A 99 23.61 -15.52 -7.62
CA VAL A 99 24.66 -16.02 -8.53
C VAL A 99 25.72 -16.83 -7.78
N ALA A 100 26.02 -16.48 -6.54
CA ALA A 100 26.98 -17.18 -5.68
C ALA A 100 26.42 -18.48 -5.04
N GLY A 101 25.15 -18.82 -5.31
CA GLY A 101 24.51 -20.05 -4.83
C GLY A 101 23.85 -19.95 -3.45
N PHE A 102 23.55 -18.73 -2.98
CA PHE A 102 22.75 -18.50 -1.75
C PHE A 102 21.28 -18.45 -2.13
N ASP A 103 20.64 -19.57 -2.34
CA ASP A 103 19.32 -19.69 -2.96
C ASP A 103 18.17 -19.08 -2.16
N LYS A 104 18.37 -18.81 -0.89
CA LYS A 104 17.38 -18.18 0.01
C LYS A 104 18.07 -17.16 0.90
N TYR A 105 17.91 -15.90 0.57
CA TYR A 105 18.47 -14.76 1.29
C TYR A 105 17.36 -13.91 1.89
N TYR A 106 17.60 -13.37 3.06
CA TYR A 106 16.85 -12.22 3.57
C TYR A 106 17.73 -11.27 4.37
N GLN A 107 17.24 -10.06 4.56
CA GLN A 107 17.81 -9.08 5.48
C GLN A 107 16.71 -8.13 5.98
N ILE A 108 16.72 -7.82 7.28
CA ILE A 108 15.94 -6.67 7.79
C ILE A 108 16.86 -5.45 7.74
N VAL A 109 16.77 -4.69 6.68
CA VAL A 109 17.78 -3.73 6.26
C VAL A 109 17.26 -2.29 6.25
N ARG A 110 18.15 -1.35 6.59
CA ARG A 110 17.88 0.08 6.43
C ARG A 110 18.10 0.50 4.99
N CYS A 111 17.11 1.23 4.43
CA CYS A 111 17.13 1.75 3.08
C CYS A 111 16.96 3.27 3.08
N PHE A 112 17.51 3.92 2.05
CA PHE A 112 17.59 5.37 1.96
C PHE A 112 17.15 5.82 0.57
N ARG A 113 16.20 6.77 0.48
CA ARG A 113 15.73 7.32 -0.80
C ARG A 113 15.54 8.81 -0.66
N ASP A 114 16.25 9.60 -1.47
CA ASP A 114 16.12 11.05 -1.55
C ASP A 114 15.04 11.39 -2.57
N GLU A 115 13.79 11.32 -2.14
CA GLU A 115 12.62 11.62 -2.95
C GLU A 115 11.59 12.42 -2.15
N ASP A 116 10.58 12.96 -2.84
CA ASP A 116 9.55 13.76 -2.21
C ASP A 116 8.78 12.94 -1.17
N LEU A 117 8.63 13.51 0.01
CA LEU A 117 7.93 12.86 1.12
C LEU A 117 6.42 12.83 0.86
N ARG A 118 5.81 11.70 1.21
CA ARG A 118 4.35 11.53 1.28
C ARG A 118 3.97 11.19 2.71
N ALA A 119 2.68 11.19 3.02
CA ALA A 119 2.18 10.93 4.37
C ALA A 119 2.72 9.65 5.03
N ASP A 120 2.98 8.62 4.24
CA ASP A 120 3.44 7.29 4.65
C ASP A 120 4.90 6.97 4.26
N ARG A 121 5.63 7.92 3.66
CA ARG A 121 7.00 7.71 3.19
C ARG A 121 8.00 8.52 4.00
N GLN A 122 9.13 7.88 4.32
CA GLN A 122 10.27 8.45 4.98
C GLN A 122 11.53 8.27 4.12
N PRO A 123 12.48 9.22 4.15
CA PRO A 123 13.73 9.12 3.39
C PRO A 123 14.62 7.98 3.88
N GLU A 124 14.44 7.56 5.12
CA GLU A 124 15.11 6.44 5.77
C GLU A 124 14.05 5.50 6.36
N PHE A 125 14.06 4.25 5.93
CA PHE A 125 13.07 3.25 6.34
C PHE A 125 13.68 1.85 6.40
N THR A 126 12.95 0.91 6.96
CA THR A 126 13.40 -0.49 7.08
C THR A 126 12.59 -1.37 6.13
N GLN A 127 13.28 -2.21 5.36
CA GLN A 127 12.67 -3.28 4.57
C GLN A 127 12.93 -4.64 5.22
N VAL A 128 11.98 -5.56 5.04
CA VAL A 128 12.27 -6.98 5.03
C VAL A 128 12.55 -7.32 3.57
N ASP A 129 13.81 -7.45 3.24
CA ASP A 129 14.25 -7.76 1.88
C ASP A 129 14.49 -9.25 1.75
N ILE A 130 13.92 -9.87 0.71
CA ILE A 130 13.95 -11.31 0.49
C ILE A 130 14.31 -11.56 -0.98
N GLU A 131 15.19 -12.51 -1.23
CA GLU A 131 15.51 -12.98 -2.57
C GLU A 131 15.60 -14.49 -2.57
N THR A 132 15.08 -15.12 -3.65
CA THR A 132 15.10 -16.58 -3.79
C THR A 132 15.46 -17.00 -5.21
N SER A 133 16.15 -18.12 -5.34
CA SER A 133 16.33 -18.85 -6.60
C SER A 133 15.37 -20.03 -6.66
N PHE A 134 15.01 -20.45 -7.88
CA PHE A 134 14.30 -21.70 -8.17
C PHE A 134 12.89 -21.85 -7.58
N LEU A 135 12.29 -20.79 -7.04
CA LEU A 135 10.90 -20.79 -6.60
C LEU A 135 9.97 -20.23 -7.67
N THR A 136 8.81 -20.83 -7.78
CA THR A 136 7.73 -20.34 -8.62
C THR A 136 6.99 -19.18 -7.96
N GLU A 137 6.23 -18.43 -8.75
CA GLU A 137 5.36 -17.35 -8.24
C GLU A 137 4.39 -17.84 -7.17
N ALA A 138 3.79 -19.03 -7.36
CA ALA A 138 2.85 -19.62 -6.41
C ALA A 138 3.52 -19.95 -5.07
N GLU A 139 4.75 -20.47 -5.09
CA GLU A 139 5.51 -20.80 -3.88
C GLU A 139 5.91 -19.54 -3.11
N ILE A 140 6.33 -18.48 -3.81
CA ILE A 140 6.65 -17.19 -3.17
C ILE A 140 5.40 -16.58 -2.54
N ARG A 141 4.25 -16.59 -3.23
CA ARG A 141 2.99 -16.09 -2.66
C ARG A 141 2.58 -16.88 -1.43
N ALA A 142 2.63 -18.20 -1.50
CA ALA A 142 2.28 -19.06 -0.36
C ALA A 142 3.20 -18.84 0.84
N MET A 143 4.50 -18.68 0.62
CA MET A 143 5.47 -18.35 1.67
C MET A 143 5.17 -16.98 2.30
N ALA A 144 4.97 -15.96 1.48
CA ALA A 144 4.65 -14.61 1.95
C ALA A 144 3.33 -14.56 2.75
N GLU A 145 2.30 -15.29 2.31
CA GLU A 145 1.04 -15.40 3.04
C GLU A 145 1.24 -16.06 4.40
N ARG A 146 1.96 -17.18 4.48
CA ARG A 146 2.29 -17.83 5.76
C ARG A 146 3.04 -16.89 6.69
N LEU A 147 4.05 -16.17 6.20
CA LEU A 147 4.81 -15.20 6.95
C LEU A 147 3.91 -14.12 7.57
N ILE A 148 3.03 -13.51 6.77
CA ILE A 148 2.14 -12.44 7.24
C ILE A 148 1.14 -12.99 8.25
N ARG A 149 0.47 -14.11 7.96
CA ARG A 149 -0.51 -14.73 8.86
C ARG A 149 0.12 -15.13 10.21
N GLN A 150 1.30 -15.73 10.18
CA GLN A 150 2.03 -16.12 11.40
C GLN A 150 2.47 -14.89 12.20
N ALA A 151 2.96 -13.82 11.52
CA ALA A 151 3.35 -12.58 12.19
C ALA A 151 2.14 -11.93 12.90
N PHE A 152 0.98 -11.83 12.26
CA PHE A 152 -0.24 -11.32 12.88
C PHE A 152 -0.69 -12.17 14.08
N LYS A 153 -0.66 -13.50 13.92
CA LYS A 153 -1.01 -14.41 15.01
C LYS A 153 -0.09 -14.25 16.22
N ASN A 154 1.23 -14.30 16.00
CA ASN A 154 2.20 -14.35 17.11
C ASN A 154 2.45 -12.97 17.75
N VAL A 155 2.30 -11.88 17.02
CA VAL A 155 2.55 -10.52 17.52
C VAL A 155 1.30 -9.87 18.09
N LEU A 156 0.16 -10.02 17.40
CA LEU A 156 -1.09 -9.33 17.71
C LEU A 156 -2.21 -10.28 18.23
N ASN A 157 -1.98 -11.59 18.18
CA ASN A 157 -2.99 -12.63 18.48
C ASN A 157 -4.23 -12.51 17.58
N VAL A 158 -4.02 -12.17 16.30
CA VAL A 158 -5.07 -12.06 15.28
C VAL A 158 -4.89 -13.18 14.27
N ASP A 159 -5.92 -13.98 14.08
CA ASP A 159 -5.98 -14.99 13.03
C ASP A 159 -6.50 -14.35 11.75
N LEU A 160 -5.64 -14.25 10.74
CA LEU A 160 -6.05 -13.78 9.42
C LEU A 160 -6.60 -14.95 8.58
N PRO A 161 -7.67 -14.72 7.78
CA PRO A 161 -8.13 -15.71 6.81
C PRO A 161 -7.08 -15.93 5.70
N GLU A 162 -7.31 -16.90 4.83
CA GLU A 162 -6.57 -17.03 3.58
C GLU A 162 -6.76 -15.78 2.71
N PHE A 163 -5.70 -15.37 2.01
CA PHE A 163 -5.76 -14.19 1.19
C PHE A 163 -6.39 -14.52 -0.16
N PRO A 164 -7.44 -13.79 -0.59
CA PRO A 164 -8.02 -13.99 -1.90
C PRO A 164 -7.02 -13.63 -2.99
N VAL A 165 -6.99 -14.41 -4.05
CA VAL A 165 -6.19 -14.15 -5.24
C VAL A 165 -7.08 -13.53 -6.31
N MET A 166 -6.68 -12.39 -6.84
CA MET A 166 -7.38 -11.67 -7.89
C MET A 166 -6.42 -11.40 -9.05
N THR A 167 -6.89 -11.57 -10.29
CA THR A 167 -6.08 -11.19 -11.44
C THR A 167 -6.02 -9.66 -11.58
N TYR A 168 -4.98 -9.15 -12.24
CA TYR A 168 -4.91 -7.72 -12.57
C TYR A 168 -6.12 -7.30 -13.43
N ALA A 169 -6.51 -8.13 -14.39
CA ALA A 169 -7.67 -7.86 -15.25
C ALA A 169 -8.95 -7.71 -14.43
N ASP A 170 -9.19 -8.61 -13.48
CA ASP A 170 -10.37 -8.53 -12.60
C ASP A 170 -10.31 -7.31 -11.67
N ALA A 171 -9.14 -6.99 -11.12
CA ALA A 171 -8.97 -5.83 -10.27
C ALA A 171 -9.30 -4.53 -11.01
N MET A 172 -8.79 -4.38 -12.23
CA MET A 172 -9.09 -3.22 -13.07
C MET A 172 -10.53 -3.22 -13.58
N TYR A 173 -11.06 -4.39 -13.95
CA TYR A 173 -12.43 -4.51 -14.45
C TYR A 173 -13.48 -4.14 -13.42
N TYR A 174 -13.34 -4.69 -12.20
CA TYR A 174 -14.36 -4.52 -11.15
C TYR A 174 -14.13 -3.32 -10.23
N TYR A 175 -12.89 -2.81 -10.13
CA TYR A 175 -12.56 -1.77 -9.14
C TYR A 175 -11.81 -0.56 -9.74
N GLY A 176 -11.32 -0.66 -10.97
CA GLY A 176 -10.53 0.41 -11.59
C GLY A 176 -9.19 0.67 -10.87
N SER A 177 -8.71 -0.28 -10.08
CA SER A 177 -7.48 -0.16 -9.29
C SER A 177 -6.78 -1.50 -9.18
N ASP A 178 -5.45 -1.51 -9.25
CA ASP A 178 -4.61 -2.66 -8.97
C ASP A 178 -4.49 -2.98 -7.46
N LYS A 179 -5.08 -2.14 -6.60
CA LYS A 179 -5.09 -2.27 -5.13
C LYS A 179 -6.49 -2.04 -4.57
N PRO A 180 -7.48 -2.85 -4.93
CA PRO A 180 -8.84 -2.65 -4.43
C PRO A 180 -8.90 -2.85 -2.91
N ASP A 181 -9.59 -1.96 -2.21
CA ASP A 181 -9.90 -2.15 -0.80
C ASP A 181 -11.15 -3.02 -0.64
N LEU A 182 -10.94 -4.33 -0.46
CA LEU A 182 -12.02 -5.31 -0.36
C LEU A 182 -12.84 -5.21 0.94
N ARG A 183 -12.46 -4.35 1.89
CA ARG A 183 -13.29 -4.03 3.06
C ARG A 183 -14.50 -3.19 2.68
N LEU A 184 -14.44 -2.54 1.52
CA LEU A 184 -15.50 -1.73 0.94
C LEU A 184 -16.32 -2.60 -0.02
N GLU A 185 -17.09 -3.53 0.50
CA GLU A 185 -17.81 -4.58 -0.25
C GLU A 185 -18.71 -4.05 -1.38
N ASN A 186 -19.18 -2.81 -1.28
CA ASN A 186 -20.14 -2.23 -2.22
C ASN A 186 -19.51 -1.36 -3.31
N LEU A 187 -18.17 -1.29 -3.40
CA LEU A 187 -17.49 -0.47 -4.41
C LEU A 187 -17.13 -1.25 -5.69
N LYS A 188 -17.72 -2.41 -5.89
CA LYS A 188 -17.55 -3.16 -7.13
C LYS A 188 -18.33 -2.48 -8.26
N PHE A 189 -17.67 -2.21 -9.37
CA PHE A 189 -18.31 -1.66 -10.56
C PHE A 189 -19.33 -2.64 -11.13
N VAL A 190 -20.44 -2.09 -11.59
CA VAL A 190 -21.48 -2.81 -12.35
C VAL A 190 -21.35 -2.38 -13.82
N ASP A 191 -21.14 -3.33 -14.70
CA ASP A 191 -21.11 -3.08 -16.14
C ASP A 191 -22.54 -3.03 -16.66
N LEU A 192 -22.93 -1.91 -17.22
CA LEU A 192 -24.27 -1.67 -17.79
C LEU A 192 -24.21 -1.47 -19.32
N THR A 193 -23.11 -1.86 -19.96
CA THR A 193 -22.87 -1.59 -21.37
C THR A 193 -23.93 -2.23 -22.26
N GLU A 194 -24.27 -3.49 -22.00
CA GLU A 194 -25.26 -4.21 -22.83
C GLU A 194 -26.70 -3.72 -22.55
N GLU A 195 -27.03 -3.44 -21.28
CA GLU A 195 -28.35 -2.94 -20.87
C GLU A 195 -28.64 -1.55 -21.45
N LEU A 196 -27.62 -0.72 -21.60
CA LEU A 196 -27.75 0.66 -22.06
C LEU A 196 -27.39 0.88 -23.52
N LYS A 197 -27.03 -0.17 -24.26
CA LYS A 197 -26.62 -0.13 -25.67
C LYS A 197 -27.68 0.51 -26.60
N GLY A 198 -28.94 0.30 -26.31
CA GLY A 198 -30.09 0.85 -27.04
C GLY A 198 -30.65 2.14 -26.45
N SER A 199 -30.00 2.73 -25.47
CA SER A 199 -30.48 3.93 -24.79
C SER A 199 -30.57 5.13 -25.73
N GLY A 200 -31.66 5.91 -25.64
CA GLY A 200 -31.80 7.20 -26.31
C GLY A 200 -30.82 8.27 -25.78
N PHE A 201 -30.13 8.01 -24.67
CA PHE A 201 -29.16 8.95 -24.10
C PHE A 201 -27.83 8.89 -24.86
N LYS A 202 -27.51 9.98 -25.58
CA LYS A 202 -26.41 10.05 -26.52
C LYS A 202 -25.06 9.60 -25.95
N VAL A 203 -24.77 9.94 -24.70
CA VAL A 203 -23.49 9.58 -24.05
C VAL A 203 -23.34 8.05 -23.94
N PHE A 204 -24.41 7.35 -23.57
CA PHE A 204 -24.38 5.89 -23.46
C PHE A 204 -24.33 5.23 -24.84
N SER A 205 -25.14 5.71 -25.80
CA SER A 205 -25.13 5.15 -27.14
C SER A 205 -23.84 5.40 -27.90
N GLU A 206 -23.08 6.45 -27.62
CA GLU A 206 -21.76 6.67 -28.19
C GLU A 206 -20.70 5.78 -27.54
N ALA A 207 -20.72 5.66 -26.21
CA ALA A 207 -19.78 4.80 -25.47
C ALA A 207 -19.91 3.32 -25.88
N SER A 208 -21.14 2.82 -26.04
CA SER A 208 -21.39 1.43 -26.41
C SER A 208 -20.98 1.06 -27.84
N LYS A 209 -20.69 2.06 -28.73
CA LYS A 209 -20.21 1.86 -30.09
C LYS A 209 -18.70 1.77 -30.22
N LEU A 210 -17.96 2.13 -29.17
CA LEU A 210 -16.51 2.03 -29.16
C LEU A 210 -16.11 0.57 -28.92
N ASN A 211 -15.06 0.08 -29.56
CA ASN A 211 -14.59 -1.30 -29.42
C ASN A 211 -14.28 -1.68 -27.97
N ASP A 212 -13.71 -0.73 -27.21
CA ASP A 212 -13.35 -0.91 -25.79
C ASP A 212 -14.20 -0.02 -24.88
N GLY A 213 -15.34 0.49 -25.39
CA GLY A 213 -16.22 1.37 -24.64
C GLY A 213 -16.99 0.60 -23.57
N ARG A 214 -17.06 1.17 -22.36
CA ARG A 214 -17.80 0.59 -21.24
C ARG A 214 -18.67 1.66 -20.58
N ILE A 215 -19.85 1.25 -20.17
CA ILE A 215 -20.74 2.04 -19.32
C ILE A 215 -20.74 1.35 -17.97
N ILE A 216 -20.06 1.95 -17.00
CA ILE A 216 -19.94 1.39 -15.65
C ILE A 216 -20.67 2.25 -14.64
N ALA A 217 -21.31 1.60 -13.68
CA ALA A 217 -21.95 2.26 -12.55
C ALA A 217 -21.30 1.83 -11.24
N LEU A 218 -21.27 2.75 -10.28
CA LEU A 218 -20.93 2.45 -8.90
C LEU A 218 -22.21 2.47 -8.08
N LYS A 219 -22.56 1.31 -7.50
CA LYS A 219 -23.73 1.20 -6.63
C LYS A 219 -23.36 1.63 -5.22
N LEU A 220 -24.04 2.64 -4.71
CA LEU A 220 -23.91 3.07 -3.32
C LEU A 220 -24.95 2.34 -2.45
N PRO A 221 -24.58 1.91 -1.22
CA PRO A 221 -25.55 1.29 -0.31
C PRO A 221 -26.56 2.32 0.21
N ASN A 222 -27.74 1.84 0.60
CA ASN A 222 -28.83 2.69 1.11
C ASN A 222 -28.48 3.51 2.36
N SER A 223 -27.41 3.14 3.06
CA SER A 223 -26.89 3.89 4.21
C SER A 223 -26.13 5.16 3.83
N VAL A 224 -25.80 5.34 2.55
CA VAL A 224 -25.09 6.50 2.04
C VAL A 224 -26.10 7.46 1.40
N THR A 225 -26.24 8.64 1.99
CA THR A 225 -27.06 9.72 1.43
C THR A 225 -26.11 10.77 0.87
N ILE A 226 -26.22 11.03 -0.44
CA ILE A 226 -25.46 12.09 -1.12
C ILE A 226 -26.37 13.27 -1.36
N SER A 227 -25.97 14.44 -0.88
CA SER A 227 -26.66 15.71 -1.14
C SER A 227 -26.41 16.20 -2.57
N ARG A 228 -27.26 17.09 -3.07
CA ARG A 228 -27.05 17.76 -4.37
C ARG A 228 -25.69 18.45 -4.47
N LYS A 229 -25.27 19.11 -3.41
CA LYS A 229 -23.98 19.79 -3.36
C LYS A 229 -22.81 18.82 -3.54
N GLU A 230 -22.87 17.67 -2.88
CA GLU A 230 -21.85 16.62 -3.02
C GLU A 230 -21.86 16.01 -4.43
N LEU A 231 -23.01 15.82 -5.05
CA LEU A 231 -23.10 15.39 -6.46
C LEU A 231 -22.47 16.41 -7.42
N ASP A 232 -22.70 17.70 -7.18
CA ASP A 232 -22.07 18.76 -7.97
C ASP A 232 -20.54 18.79 -7.78
N GLU A 233 -20.05 18.53 -6.58
CA GLU A 233 -18.62 18.42 -6.27
C GLU A 233 -18.01 17.16 -6.95
N LEU A 234 -18.68 16.02 -6.87
CA LEU A 234 -18.27 14.80 -7.56
C LEU A 234 -18.26 14.97 -9.08
N THR A 235 -19.25 15.69 -9.63
CA THR A 235 -19.30 16.02 -11.07
C THR A 235 -18.09 16.86 -11.49
N LYS A 236 -17.71 17.85 -10.70
CA LYS A 236 -16.48 18.62 -10.92
C LYS A 236 -15.23 17.76 -10.82
N PHE A 237 -15.18 16.87 -9.80
CA PHE A 237 -14.07 15.96 -9.59
C PHE A 237 -13.83 15.03 -10.79
N VAL A 238 -14.86 14.36 -11.27
CA VAL A 238 -14.71 13.48 -12.46
C VAL A 238 -14.38 14.28 -13.73
N GLY A 239 -14.79 15.55 -13.79
CA GLY A 239 -14.44 16.48 -14.86
C GLY A 239 -12.94 16.71 -15.00
N ILE A 240 -12.16 16.65 -13.90
CA ILE A 240 -10.70 16.75 -13.90
C ILE A 240 -10.07 15.62 -14.72
N TYR A 241 -10.74 14.47 -14.76
CA TYR A 241 -10.31 13.27 -15.51
C TYR A 241 -10.93 13.16 -16.90
N GLY A 242 -11.60 14.23 -17.39
CA GLY A 242 -12.14 14.31 -18.75
C GLY A 242 -13.59 13.86 -18.88
N ALA A 243 -14.27 13.47 -17.81
CA ALA A 243 -15.70 13.18 -17.87
C ALA A 243 -16.53 14.45 -18.11
N LYS A 244 -17.48 14.40 -19.05
CA LYS A 244 -18.36 15.55 -19.36
C LYS A 244 -19.50 15.75 -18.36
N GLY A 245 -19.69 14.80 -17.45
CA GLY A 245 -20.71 14.83 -16.39
C GLY A 245 -20.70 13.54 -15.61
N LEU A 246 -21.51 13.50 -14.55
CA LEU A 246 -21.71 12.31 -13.70
C LEU A 246 -23.22 12.01 -13.68
N PRO A 247 -23.74 11.17 -14.59
CA PRO A 247 -25.11 10.69 -14.51
C PRO A 247 -25.33 9.89 -13.23
N TYR A 248 -26.47 10.03 -12.60
CA TYR A 248 -26.85 9.25 -11.45
C TYR A 248 -28.31 8.85 -11.49
N ILE A 249 -28.62 7.73 -10.87
CA ILE A 249 -29.96 7.20 -10.71
C ILE A 249 -30.23 7.06 -9.21
N LYS A 250 -31.35 7.60 -8.75
CA LYS A 250 -31.80 7.41 -7.38
C LYS A 250 -32.88 6.33 -7.35
N VAL A 251 -32.56 5.19 -6.78
CA VAL A 251 -33.53 4.11 -6.58
C VAL A 251 -34.34 4.40 -5.31
N ASN A 252 -35.63 4.68 -5.45
CA ASN A 252 -36.52 4.95 -4.32
C ASN A 252 -37.11 3.65 -3.74
N ASP A 253 -37.46 2.69 -4.61
CA ASP A 253 -37.96 1.37 -4.20
C ASP A 253 -37.43 0.28 -5.13
N ALA A 254 -36.54 -0.55 -4.62
CA ALA A 254 -35.94 -1.65 -5.37
C ALA A 254 -36.90 -2.83 -5.64
N SER A 255 -38.06 -2.88 -4.98
CA SER A 255 -39.07 -3.88 -5.21
C SER A 255 -39.96 -3.58 -6.43
N GLN A 256 -39.90 -2.31 -6.92
CA GLN A 256 -40.63 -1.86 -8.09
C GLN A 256 -39.64 -1.67 -9.26
N PRO A 257 -39.60 -2.60 -10.23
CA PRO A 257 -38.61 -2.59 -11.32
C PRO A 257 -38.88 -1.55 -12.43
N ASN A 258 -39.89 -0.71 -12.31
CA ASN A 258 -40.34 0.20 -13.35
C ASN A 258 -40.07 1.68 -13.00
N GLU A 259 -40.44 2.58 -13.92
CA GLU A 259 -40.28 4.04 -13.80
C GLU A 259 -40.80 4.66 -12.49
N GLU A 260 -41.67 3.97 -11.77
CA GLU A 260 -42.21 4.38 -10.47
C GLU A 260 -41.23 4.13 -9.29
N GLY A 261 -40.21 3.28 -9.49
CA GLY A 261 -39.18 2.97 -8.47
C GLY A 261 -37.91 3.83 -8.58
N LEU A 262 -37.80 4.68 -9.60
CA LEU A 262 -36.64 5.51 -9.90
C LEU A 262 -36.81 6.95 -9.40
#